data_263d17487433b3d49bae8acceb4a598c
#
_entry.id   263d17487433b3d49bae8acceb4a598c
#
_cell.length_a   1.000
_cell.length_b   1.000
_cell.length_c   1.000
_cell.angle_alpha   90.00
_cell.angle_beta   90.00
_cell.angle_gamma   90.00
#
_symmetry.space_group_name_H-M   'P 1'
#
loop_
_entity.id
_entity.type
_entity.pdbx_description
1 polymer ?
#
loop_
_entity_poly.entity_id
_entity_poly.type
_entity_poly.pdbx_seq_one_letter_code
_entity_poly.pdbx_strand_id
1 'polypeptide(L)'
;MGHASTLHPTRFSDVTTRGDSVVFVGRDSLYVATPPYSHFQGVELHAPAGYTNKVSLFRTLWLVHSGEIGGLMGKLIVDLVALLLAFLCLSGFVIWLLPKWIRRRRNKGLWQKGLRWHFRWHDRWGRYALPLLVFITLTGFALRPPLLLAVVRIATPPIPGSLLDSPNPWQDKLRALRWDANRSDWLLSTSDGFYSLTDFRHQPVREAQAPAVSVMGINVLTLSADQQSWIVGSFAGLYYWHRGSGKAYDYFTHAPAPTRPASPFGQTAVSGFSSDFGDDIVCTYDHGTNALRQPCWMARLPISLWQLALEVHTGRIYTFLGPIRLIYIFFASLLTLVILWSGWTIRKRKQGTKDMLG
;
A
#
# COMPACT_ATOMS: atom_id res chain seq x y z
N MET A 1 26.71 22.62 -15.46
CA MET A 1 26.69 22.91 -14.01
C MET A 1 25.76 21.89 -13.39
N GLY A 2 26.36 20.86 -12.75
CA GLY A 2 25.61 19.77 -12.17
C GLY A 2 24.97 20.21 -10.85
N HIS A 3 23.67 20.19 -10.79
CA HIS A 3 22.98 20.25 -9.51
C HIS A 3 23.31 18.99 -8.71
N ALA A 4 24.04 19.15 -7.61
CA ALA A 4 24.16 18.14 -6.59
C ALA A 4 22.74 17.95 -6.00
N SER A 5 22.03 16.92 -6.48
CA SER A 5 20.77 16.49 -5.86
C SER A 5 21.10 16.04 -4.44
N THR A 6 20.54 16.72 -3.46
CA THR A 6 20.50 16.27 -2.07
C THR A 6 20.01 14.82 -2.05
N LEU A 7 20.88 13.90 -1.67
CA LEU A 7 20.59 12.49 -1.52
C LEU A 7 19.51 12.29 -0.44
N HIS A 8 18.24 12.35 -0.84
CA HIS A 8 17.22 11.66 -0.08
C HIS A 8 17.56 10.16 -0.12
N PRO A 9 17.42 9.42 0.97
CA PRO A 9 17.76 8.01 0.99
C PRO A 9 16.94 7.30 -0.10
N THR A 10 17.58 7.01 -1.22
CA THR A 10 16.96 6.41 -2.39
C THR A 10 16.58 4.97 -2.03
N ARG A 11 15.31 4.67 -2.08
CA ARG A 11 14.83 3.29 -1.88
C ARG A 11 15.02 2.54 -3.19
N PHE A 12 15.91 1.58 -3.20
CA PHE A 12 16.05 0.65 -4.32
C PHE A 12 14.92 -0.37 -4.30
N SER A 13 14.36 -0.64 -5.48
CA SER A 13 13.31 -1.64 -5.69
C SER A 13 13.83 -2.90 -6.36
N ASP A 14 14.92 -2.80 -7.11
CA ASP A 14 15.47 -3.92 -7.88
C ASP A 14 16.94 -3.67 -8.23
N VAL A 15 17.61 -4.75 -8.66
CA VAL A 15 18.95 -4.71 -9.25
C VAL A 15 19.02 -5.69 -10.41
N THR A 16 19.70 -5.31 -11.48
CA THR A 16 19.89 -6.16 -12.66
C THR A 16 21.28 -5.93 -13.26
N THR A 17 21.74 -6.87 -14.08
CA THR A 17 23.03 -6.79 -14.75
C THR A 17 22.88 -6.98 -16.25
N ARG A 18 23.78 -6.39 -17.03
CA ARG A 18 23.95 -6.65 -18.45
C ARG A 18 25.43 -6.49 -18.81
N GLY A 19 26.10 -7.60 -19.21
CA GLY A 19 27.56 -7.61 -19.34
C GLY A 19 28.20 -7.17 -18.03
N ASP A 20 29.12 -6.24 -18.11
CA ASP A 20 29.83 -5.69 -16.95
C ASP A 20 29.06 -4.54 -16.25
N SER A 21 27.89 -4.19 -16.72
CA SER A 21 27.12 -3.11 -16.12
C SER A 21 26.14 -3.65 -15.06
N VAL A 22 26.09 -2.97 -13.92
CA VAL A 22 25.09 -3.18 -12.86
C VAL A 22 24.13 -1.99 -12.84
N VAL A 23 22.85 -2.26 -12.85
CA VAL A 23 21.80 -1.23 -12.81
C VAL A 23 20.96 -1.42 -11.55
N PHE A 24 21.00 -0.46 -10.64
CA PHE A 24 20.10 -0.38 -9.51
C PHE A 24 18.87 0.42 -9.91
N VAL A 25 17.72 -0.13 -9.64
CA VAL A 25 16.42 0.52 -9.89
C VAL A 25 15.97 1.23 -8.62
N GLY A 26 16.06 2.56 -8.61
CA GLY A 26 15.41 3.38 -7.59
C GLY A 26 13.90 3.42 -7.83
N ARG A 27 13.18 4.14 -6.97
CA ARG A 27 11.72 4.31 -7.13
C ARG A 27 11.37 5.35 -8.20
N ASP A 28 12.33 6.17 -8.60
CA ASP A 28 12.18 7.35 -9.47
C ASP A 28 13.28 7.49 -10.54
N SER A 29 14.41 6.81 -10.36
CA SER A 29 15.60 6.93 -11.21
C SER A 29 16.35 5.61 -11.30
N LEU A 30 17.18 5.44 -12.32
CA LEU A 30 18.10 4.33 -12.44
C LEU A 30 19.50 4.79 -12.03
N TYR A 31 20.30 3.85 -11.54
CA TYR A 31 21.71 4.08 -11.17
C TYR A 31 22.57 3.01 -11.83
N VAL A 32 23.45 3.43 -12.74
CA VAL A 32 24.27 2.53 -13.53
C VAL A 32 25.71 2.61 -13.04
N ALA A 33 26.33 1.46 -12.83
CA ALA A 33 27.75 1.34 -12.54
C ALA A 33 28.42 0.33 -13.48
N THR A 34 29.64 0.64 -13.85
CA THR A 34 30.56 -0.23 -14.59
C THR A 34 31.83 -0.43 -13.78
N PRO A 35 32.68 -1.47 -14.09
CA PRO A 35 33.93 -1.67 -13.38
C PRO A 35 34.80 -0.40 -13.32
N PRO A 36 35.42 -0.09 -12.19
CA PRO A 36 35.53 -0.86 -10.94
C PRO A 36 34.38 -0.69 -9.95
N TYR A 37 33.17 -0.23 -10.36
CA TYR A 37 31.97 -0.03 -9.56
C TYR A 37 32.11 0.97 -8.40
N SER A 38 33.08 1.86 -8.51
CA SER A 38 33.35 2.89 -7.50
C SER A 38 32.35 4.07 -7.56
N HIS A 39 31.67 4.25 -8.68
CA HIS A 39 30.74 5.33 -8.91
C HIS A 39 29.45 4.84 -9.57
N PHE A 40 28.31 5.36 -9.09
CA PHE A 40 26.99 5.12 -9.67
C PHE A 40 26.51 6.38 -10.36
N GLN A 41 26.29 6.28 -11.66
CA GLN A 41 25.72 7.37 -12.45
C GLN A 41 24.19 7.30 -12.37
N GLY A 42 23.57 8.36 -11.84
CA GLY A 42 22.13 8.53 -11.89
C GLY A 42 21.65 8.79 -13.33
N VAL A 43 20.63 8.09 -13.74
CA VAL A 43 20.00 8.22 -15.06
C VAL A 43 18.53 8.52 -14.86
N GLU A 44 18.10 9.69 -15.35
CA GLU A 44 16.69 10.07 -15.40
C GLU A 44 16.11 9.64 -16.75
N LEU A 45 14.99 8.90 -16.68
CA LEU A 45 14.31 8.44 -17.90
C LEU A 45 13.40 9.53 -18.44
N HIS A 46 13.34 9.65 -19.77
CA HIS A 46 12.38 10.54 -20.43
C HIS A 46 10.94 10.15 -20.11
N ALA A 47 10.05 11.14 -20.13
CA ALA A 47 8.61 10.89 -19.99
C ALA A 47 8.10 9.98 -21.13
N PRO A 48 7.23 9.00 -20.85
CA PRO A 48 6.65 8.18 -21.91
C PRO A 48 5.71 9.01 -22.80
N ALA A 49 5.45 8.53 -24.02
CA ALA A 49 4.51 9.17 -24.93
C ALA A 49 3.12 9.28 -24.29
N GLY A 50 2.49 10.44 -24.40
CA GLY A 50 1.18 10.71 -23.82
C GLY A 50 1.19 10.85 -22.29
N TYR A 51 2.36 11.06 -21.68
CA TYR A 51 2.44 11.32 -20.24
C TYR A 51 1.54 12.48 -19.84
N THR A 52 0.74 12.24 -18.82
CA THR A 52 -0.05 13.28 -18.15
C THR A 52 0.41 13.33 -16.69
N ASN A 53 0.54 14.56 -16.16
CA ASN A 53 0.90 14.73 -14.75
C ASN A 53 -0.30 14.37 -13.83
N LYS A 54 -0.81 13.13 -14.00
CA LYS A 54 -1.88 12.59 -13.16
C LYS A 54 -1.35 11.45 -12.30
N VAL A 55 -1.83 11.39 -11.09
CA VAL A 55 -1.49 10.36 -10.10
C VAL A 55 -2.74 9.55 -9.74
N SER A 56 -2.55 8.28 -9.39
CA SER A 56 -3.65 7.44 -8.96
C SER A 56 -4.31 8.01 -7.70
N LEU A 57 -5.63 8.15 -7.70
CA LEU A 57 -6.39 8.56 -6.53
C LEU A 57 -6.19 7.59 -5.35
N PHE A 58 -6.03 6.30 -5.63
CA PHE A 58 -5.66 5.31 -4.61
C PHE A 58 -4.34 5.69 -3.93
N ARG A 59 -3.30 6.04 -4.71
CA ARG A 59 -2.00 6.43 -4.16
C ARG A 59 -2.10 7.72 -3.35
N THR A 60 -2.85 8.69 -3.84
CA THR A 60 -3.11 9.95 -3.12
C THR A 60 -3.78 9.69 -1.78
N LEU A 61 -4.87 8.90 -1.76
CA LEU A 61 -5.58 8.56 -0.52
C LEU A 61 -4.71 7.75 0.45
N TRP A 62 -3.89 6.85 -0.08
CA TRP A 62 -2.93 6.10 0.74
C TRP A 62 -1.96 7.04 1.45
N LEU A 63 -1.31 7.95 0.72
CA LEU A 63 -0.34 8.90 1.28
C LEU A 63 -1.00 9.89 2.25
N VAL A 64 -2.25 10.29 1.99
CA VAL A 64 -3.03 11.13 2.90
C VAL A 64 -3.37 10.37 4.17
N HIS A 65 -3.85 9.12 4.07
CA HIS A 65 -4.24 8.29 5.21
C HIS A 65 -3.05 7.95 6.11
N SER A 66 -1.89 7.66 5.52
CA SER A 66 -0.65 7.37 6.26
C SER A 66 0.08 8.63 6.75
N GLY A 67 -0.33 9.81 6.30
CA GLY A 67 0.36 11.08 6.56
C GLY A 67 1.62 11.29 5.71
N GLU A 68 2.02 10.29 4.91
CA GLU A 68 3.24 10.39 4.08
C GLU A 68 3.21 11.55 3.10
N ILE A 69 2.03 12.01 2.70
CA ILE A 69 1.87 13.13 1.76
C ILE A 69 2.53 14.42 2.24
N GLY A 70 2.54 14.66 3.55
CA GLY A 70 3.20 15.78 4.21
C GLY A 70 4.59 15.44 4.78
N GLY A 71 5.21 14.33 4.33
CA GLY A 71 6.51 13.88 4.83
C GLY A 71 6.47 13.52 6.31
N LEU A 72 7.54 13.87 7.04
CA LEU A 72 7.65 13.58 8.47
C LEU A 72 6.54 14.27 9.30
N MET A 73 6.24 15.52 9.01
CA MET A 73 5.20 16.27 9.74
C MET A 73 3.82 15.63 9.57
N GLY A 74 3.48 15.20 8.36
CA GLY A 74 2.22 14.50 8.12
C GLY A 74 2.12 13.19 8.89
N LYS A 75 3.19 12.39 8.96
CA LYS A 75 3.26 11.17 9.77
C LYS A 75 3.03 11.46 11.24
N LEU A 76 3.71 12.44 11.81
CA LEU A 76 3.56 12.83 13.22
C LEU A 76 2.12 13.28 13.55
N ILE A 77 1.45 13.98 12.62
CA ILE A 77 0.04 14.36 12.78
C ILE A 77 -0.85 13.11 12.82
N VAL A 78 -0.65 12.14 11.93
CA VAL A 78 -1.44 10.91 11.91
C VAL A 78 -1.17 10.07 13.17
N ASP A 79 0.08 9.99 13.62
CA ASP A 79 0.44 9.30 14.88
C ASP A 79 -0.25 9.95 16.08
N LEU A 80 -0.28 11.28 16.15
CA LEU A 80 -1.01 12.01 17.19
C LEU A 80 -2.52 11.70 17.15
N VAL A 81 -3.12 11.68 15.95
CA VAL A 81 -4.54 11.32 15.77
C VAL A 81 -4.80 9.88 16.24
N ALA A 82 -3.88 8.94 15.94
CA ALA A 82 -3.99 7.56 16.41
C ALA A 82 -3.91 7.46 17.94
N LEU A 83 -3.00 8.20 18.58
CA LEU A 83 -2.91 8.27 20.05
C LEU A 83 -4.17 8.88 20.67
N LEU A 84 -4.73 9.93 20.06
CA LEU A 84 -5.99 10.53 20.50
C LEU A 84 -7.16 9.55 20.37
N LEU A 85 -7.22 8.79 19.26
CA LEU A 85 -8.23 7.75 19.08
C LEU A 85 -8.11 6.66 20.15
N ALA A 86 -6.89 6.18 20.41
CA ALA A 86 -6.64 5.19 21.47
C ALA A 86 -7.08 5.71 22.85
N PHE A 87 -6.75 6.97 23.18
CA PHE A 87 -7.23 7.61 24.40
C PHE A 87 -8.76 7.69 24.46
N LEU A 88 -9.42 8.07 23.36
CA LEU A 88 -10.88 8.15 23.29
C LEU A 88 -11.52 6.77 23.48
N CYS A 89 -10.98 5.72 22.87
CA CYS A 89 -11.45 4.35 23.06
C CYS A 89 -11.31 3.91 24.51
N LEU A 90 -10.14 4.10 25.14
CA LEU A 90 -9.90 3.74 26.54
C LEU A 90 -10.76 4.54 27.50
N SER A 91 -10.83 5.86 27.32
CA SER A 91 -11.67 6.71 28.16
C SER A 91 -13.15 6.42 28.00
N GLY A 92 -13.62 6.12 26.78
CA GLY A 92 -14.97 5.69 26.49
C GLY A 92 -15.31 4.36 27.19
N PHE A 93 -14.39 3.39 27.14
CA PHE A 93 -14.54 2.13 27.86
C PHE A 93 -14.64 2.33 29.38
N VAL A 94 -13.79 3.20 29.96
CA VAL A 94 -13.86 3.57 31.37
C VAL A 94 -15.19 4.23 31.70
N ILE A 95 -15.66 5.16 30.89
CA ILE A 95 -16.94 5.84 31.07
C ILE A 95 -18.11 4.84 31.05
N TRP A 96 -18.03 3.81 30.23
CA TRP A 96 -19.06 2.77 30.14
C TRP A 96 -19.03 1.78 31.32
N LEU A 97 -17.83 1.37 31.74
CA LEU A 97 -17.63 0.32 32.75
C LEU A 97 -17.70 0.86 34.20
N LEU A 98 -17.08 2.03 34.44
CA LEU A 98 -16.87 2.56 35.81
C LEU A 98 -18.18 2.84 36.56
N PRO A 99 -19.28 3.35 35.95
CA PRO A 99 -20.56 3.52 36.64
C PRO A 99 -21.14 2.21 37.20
N LYS A 100 -20.93 1.08 36.49
CA LYS A 100 -21.38 -0.25 36.92
C LYS A 100 -20.61 -0.71 38.15
N TRP A 101 -19.30 -0.43 38.20
CA TRP A 101 -18.43 -0.75 39.33
C TRP A 101 -18.71 0.15 40.53
N ILE A 102 -18.91 1.45 40.34
CA ILE A 102 -19.23 2.41 41.41
C ILE A 102 -20.49 2.01 42.15
N ARG A 103 -21.52 1.51 41.46
CA ARG A 103 -22.76 1.04 42.10
C ARG A 103 -22.54 -0.09 43.13
N ARG A 104 -21.51 -0.89 42.90
CA ARG A 104 -21.17 -2.06 43.75
C ARG A 104 -20.21 -1.71 44.88
N ARG A 105 -19.65 -0.51 44.96
CA ARG A 105 -18.62 -0.12 45.94
C ARG A 105 -19.19 0.74 47.08
N ARG A 106 -18.69 0.52 48.28
CA ARG A 106 -19.11 1.24 49.50
C ARG A 106 -18.52 2.67 49.53
N ASN A 107 -17.26 2.85 49.07
CA ASN A 107 -16.59 4.15 49.03
C ASN A 107 -16.57 4.68 47.58
N LYS A 108 -17.42 5.70 47.28
CA LYS A 108 -17.70 6.16 45.94
C LYS A 108 -16.89 7.40 45.51
N GLY A 109 -16.28 8.13 46.47
CA GLY A 109 -15.78 9.49 46.21
C GLY A 109 -14.63 9.57 45.20
N LEU A 110 -13.59 8.73 45.32
CA LEU A 110 -12.43 8.72 44.41
C LEU A 110 -12.84 8.26 43.00
N TRP A 111 -13.66 7.22 42.92
CA TRP A 111 -14.12 6.67 41.64
C TRP A 111 -15.00 7.65 40.87
N GLN A 112 -15.81 8.46 41.57
CA GLN A 112 -16.62 9.50 40.96
C GLN A 112 -15.76 10.66 40.44
N LYS A 113 -14.65 11.02 41.15
CA LYS A 113 -13.68 12.02 40.64
C LYS A 113 -13.02 11.53 39.36
N GLY A 114 -12.56 10.26 39.33
CA GLY A 114 -11.99 9.65 38.14
C GLY A 114 -12.96 9.63 36.96
N LEU A 115 -14.21 9.21 37.20
CA LEU A 115 -15.24 9.20 36.16
C LEU A 115 -15.48 10.60 35.57
N ARG A 116 -15.60 11.63 36.43
CA ARG A 116 -15.74 13.03 35.96
C ARG A 116 -14.55 13.52 35.15
N TRP A 117 -13.32 13.11 35.54
CA TRP A 117 -12.12 13.42 34.79
C TRP A 117 -12.15 12.82 33.39
N HIS A 118 -12.49 11.51 33.26
CA HIS A 118 -12.62 10.83 31.96
C HIS A 118 -13.71 11.47 31.09
N PHE A 119 -14.88 11.81 31.66
CA PHE A 119 -15.93 12.52 30.92
C PHE A 119 -15.46 13.86 30.37
N ARG A 120 -14.77 14.67 31.20
CA ARG A 120 -14.29 15.98 30.80
C ARG A 120 -13.29 15.90 29.65
N TRP A 121 -12.31 15.01 29.76
CA TRP A 121 -11.25 14.90 28.78
C TRP A 121 -11.70 14.18 27.53
N HIS A 122 -12.53 13.15 27.64
CA HIS A 122 -13.13 12.46 26.50
C HIS A 122 -13.98 13.44 25.66
N ASP A 123 -14.82 14.25 26.29
CA ASP A 123 -15.65 15.25 25.62
C ASP A 123 -14.79 16.35 25.00
N ARG A 124 -13.75 16.82 25.70
CA ARG A 124 -12.86 17.89 25.20
C ARG A 124 -12.07 17.44 23.99
N TRP A 125 -11.32 16.34 24.11
CA TRP A 125 -10.47 15.84 23.03
C TRP A 125 -11.30 15.23 21.89
N GLY A 126 -12.42 14.59 22.19
CA GLY A 126 -13.34 14.11 21.17
C GLY A 126 -13.84 15.23 20.25
N ARG A 127 -13.98 16.45 20.77
CA ARG A 127 -14.35 17.63 19.98
C ARG A 127 -13.26 18.09 19.03
N TYR A 128 -12.07 18.28 19.56
CA TYR A 128 -10.96 18.79 18.78
C TYR A 128 -10.49 17.78 17.74
N ALA A 129 -10.53 16.49 18.07
CA ALA A 129 -10.11 15.43 17.18
C ALA A 129 -11.17 15.04 16.14
N LEU A 130 -12.46 15.37 16.35
CA LEU A 130 -13.55 14.91 15.49
C LEU A 130 -13.32 15.13 13.99
N PRO A 131 -12.96 16.34 13.51
CA PRO A 131 -12.74 16.55 12.07
C PRO A 131 -11.62 15.66 11.51
N LEU A 132 -10.52 15.52 12.25
CA LEU A 132 -9.38 14.69 11.85
C LEU A 132 -9.74 13.21 11.89
N LEU A 133 -10.47 12.74 12.92
CA LEU A 133 -10.92 11.36 13.03
C LEU A 133 -11.88 11.00 11.89
N VAL A 134 -12.83 11.88 11.56
CA VAL A 134 -13.74 11.68 10.42
C VAL A 134 -12.93 11.60 9.12
N PHE A 135 -12.00 12.53 8.91
CA PHE A 135 -11.16 12.58 7.71
C PHE A 135 -10.31 11.32 7.54
N ILE A 136 -9.60 10.88 8.59
CA ILE A 136 -8.79 9.65 8.55
C ILE A 136 -9.67 8.42 8.36
N THR A 137 -10.84 8.36 9.01
CA THR A 137 -11.76 7.24 8.84
C THR A 137 -12.30 7.18 7.40
N LEU A 138 -12.66 8.31 6.79
CA LEU A 138 -13.12 8.36 5.39
C LEU A 138 -12.04 7.94 4.40
N THR A 139 -10.80 8.38 4.60
CA THR A 139 -9.68 7.96 3.75
C THR A 139 -9.40 6.46 3.88
N GLY A 140 -9.39 5.92 5.10
CA GLY A 140 -9.25 4.48 5.35
C GLY A 140 -10.41 3.65 4.77
N PHE A 141 -11.64 4.14 4.89
CA PHE A 141 -12.84 3.56 4.30
C PHE A 141 -12.73 3.44 2.77
N ALA A 142 -12.20 4.47 2.10
CA ALA A 142 -12.01 4.49 0.66
C ALA A 142 -10.88 3.54 0.17
N LEU A 143 -9.95 3.16 1.04
CA LEU A 143 -8.83 2.26 0.72
C LEU A 143 -9.19 0.77 0.81
N ARG A 144 -10.44 0.43 1.06
CA ARG A 144 -10.91 -0.96 1.19
C ARG A 144 -12.10 -1.26 0.27
N PRO A 145 -12.24 -2.52 -0.16
CA PRO A 145 -13.43 -2.93 -0.88
C PRO A 145 -14.71 -2.66 -0.07
N PRO A 146 -15.80 -2.24 -0.75
CA PRO A 146 -15.98 -2.11 -2.19
C PRO A 146 -15.45 -0.80 -2.80
N LEU A 147 -15.24 0.27 -2.01
CA LEU A 147 -14.86 1.60 -2.53
C LEU A 147 -13.50 1.61 -3.25
N LEU A 148 -12.55 0.81 -2.79
CA LEU A 148 -11.26 0.65 -3.44
C LEU A 148 -11.39 0.35 -4.94
N LEU A 149 -12.38 -0.47 -5.34
CA LEU A 149 -12.57 -0.85 -6.75
C LEU A 149 -12.92 0.35 -7.65
N ALA A 150 -13.58 1.35 -7.08
CA ALA A 150 -13.86 2.60 -7.78
C ALA A 150 -12.63 3.52 -7.77
N VAL A 151 -12.03 3.71 -6.60
CA VAL A 151 -10.91 4.64 -6.38
C VAL A 151 -9.68 4.28 -7.21
N VAL A 152 -9.37 3.00 -7.36
CA VAL A 152 -8.17 2.51 -8.06
C VAL A 152 -8.15 2.86 -9.55
N ARG A 153 -9.31 3.15 -10.13
CA ARG A 153 -9.46 3.49 -11.57
C ARG A 153 -9.39 4.99 -11.85
N ILE A 154 -9.38 5.80 -10.80
CA ILE A 154 -9.41 7.26 -10.93
C ILE A 154 -7.97 7.79 -10.85
N ALA A 155 -7.64 8.70 -11.77
CA ALA A 155 -6.42 9.49 -11.73
C ALA A 155 -6.76 10.98 -11.63
N THR A 156 -6.06 11.69 -10.75
CA THR A 156 -6.26 13.11 -10.45
C THR A 156 -4.96 13.88 -10.62
N PRO A 157 -4.99 15.20 -10.81
CA PRO A 157 -3.79 16.02 -10.65
C PRO A 157 -3.18 15.79 -9.24
N PRO A 158 -1.85 15.86 -9.11
CA PRO A 158 -1.20 15.78 -7.81
C PRO A 158 -1.62 16.95 -6.92
N ILE A 159 -1.59 16.75 -5.62
CA ILE A 159 -1.82 17.83 -4.65
C ILE A 159 -0.58 18.73 -4.67
N PRO A 160 -0.71 20.05 -4.96
CA PRO A 160 0.43 20.96 -5.04
C PRO A 160 1.29 20.94 -3.78
N GLY A 161 2.62 20.91 -3.95
CA GLY A 161 3.58 20.86 -2.85
C GLY A 161 3.65 19.54 -2.07
N SER A 162 2.95 18.50 -2.52
CA SER A 162 3.02 17.16 -1.92
C SER A 162 4.16 16.32 -2.53
N LEU A 163 4.46 15.17 -1.90
CA LEU A 163 5.42 14.19 -2.46
C LEU A 163 5.04 13.67 -3.84
N LEU A 164 3.78 13.81 -4.25
CA LEU A 164 3.30 13.40 -5.57
C LEU A 164 3.47 14.51 -6.62
N ASP A 165 3.70 15.75 -6.20
CA ASP A 165 3.91 16.89 -7.07
C ASP A 165 5.40 17.01 -7.42
N SER A 166 5.83 16.21 -8.38
CA SER A 166 7.21 16.10 -8.80
C SER A 166 7.34 16.37 -10.31
N PRO A 167 8.39 17.10 -10.75
CA PRO A 167 8.70 17.25 -12.16
C PRO A 167 9.14 15.93 -12.81
N ASN A 168 9.59 14.95 -12.01
CA ASN A 168 10.00 13.65 -12.51
C ASN A 168 8.77 12.79 -12.86
N PRO A 169 8.55 12.42 -14.13
CA PRO A 169 7.42 11.60 -14.56
C PRO A 169 7.39 10.20 -13.94
N TRP A 170 8.54 9.74 -13.44
CA TRP A 170 8.72 8.42 -12.84
C TRP A 170 8.72 8.41 -11.30
N GLN A 171 8.36 9.55 -10.69
CA GLN A 171 8.33 9.67 -9.23
C GLN A 171 7.52 8.53 -8.58
N ASP A 172 8.21 7.71 -7.75
CA ASP A 172 7.69 6.54 -7.03
C ASP A 172 7.04 5.46 -7.93
N LYS A 173 7.39 5.39 -9.22
CA LYS A 173 6.75 4.48 -10.19
C LYS A 173 7.61 3.27 -10.56
N LEU A 174 8.94 3.37 -10.57
CA LEU A 174 9.82 2.29 -11.01
C LEU A 174 9.78 1.11 -10.03
N ARG A 175 9.77 -0.13 -10.59
CA ARG A 175 9.66 -1.35 -9.79
C ARG A 175 10.74 -2.37 -10.08
N ALA A 176 10.88 -2.77 -11.33
CA ALA A 176 11.87 -3.76 -11.76
C ALA A 176 12.34 -3.49 -13.18
N LEU A 177 13.57 -3.93 -13.51
CA LEU A 177 14.15 -3.80 -14.83
C LEU A 177 14.81 -5.13 -15.22
N ARG A 178 14.58 -5.60 -16.44
CA ARG A 178 15.18 -6.82 -16.98
C ARG A 178 15.63 -6.60 -18.41
N TRP A 179 16.77 -7.17 -18.77
CA TRP A 179 17.20 -7.22 -20.16
C TRP A 179 16.50 -8.35 -20.90
N ASP A 180 15.87 -8.05 -22.02
CA ASP A 180 15.24 -9.02 -22.92
C ASP A 180 16.15 -9.25 -24.13
N ALA A 181 16.86 -10.38 -24.13
CA ALA A 181 17.77 -10.72 -25.20
C ALA A 181 17.05 -10.99 -26.52
N ASN A 182 15.81 -11.50 -26.48
CA ASN A 182 15.02 -11.83 -27.67
C ASN A 182 14.61 -10.57 -28.44
N ARG A 183 14.37 -9.47 -27.71
CA ARG A 183 13.99 -8.19 -28.32
C ARG A 183 15.13 -7.17 -28.35
N SER A 184 16.27 -7.49 -27.75
CA SER A 184 17.40 -6.59 -27.58
C SER A 184 17.01 -5.25 -26.96
N ASP A 185 16.10 -5.29 -25.97
CA ASP A 185 15.61 -4.12 -25.25
C ASP A 185 15.54 -4.36 -23.73
N TRP A 186 15.31 -3.30 -22.98
CA TRP A 186 15.03 -3.40 -21.55
C TRP A 186 13.52 -3.43 -21.32
N LEU A 187 13.05 -4.37 -20.50
CA LEU A 187 11.71 -4.44 -19.99
C LEU A 187 11.67 -3.77 -18.62
N LEU A 188 11.00 -2.62 -18.54
CA LEU A 188 10.80 -1.85 -17.31
C LEU A 188 9.39 -2.11 -16.77
N SER A 189 9.29 -2.58 -15.55
CA SER A 189 8.05 -2.66 -14.79
C SER A 189 7.87 -1.43 -13.91
N THR A 190 6.67 -0.88 -13.93
CA THR A 190 6.28 0.31 -13.17
C THR A 190 4.94 0.10 -12.47
N SER A 191 4.54 1.05 -11.62
CA SER A 191 3.18 1.07 -11.05
C SER A 191 2.07 1.25 -12.09
N ASP A 192 2.42 1.81 -13.25
CA ASP A 192 1.47 2.15 -14.33
C ASP A 192 1.43 1.09 -15.45
N GLY A 193 2.26 0.06 -15.34
CA GLY A 193 2.38 -1.02 -16.33
C GLY A 193 3.82 -1.25 -16.78
N PHE A 194 3.97 -1.85 -17.94
CA PHE A 194 5.27 -2.20 -18.51
C PHE A 194 5.66 -1.28 -19.65
N TYR A 195 6.97 -1.05 -19.78
CA TYR A 195 7.56 -0.25 -20.85
C TYR A 195 8.79 -0.95 -21.40
N SER A 196 9.02 -0.79 -22.73
CA SER A 196 10.26 -1.16 -23.39
C SER A 196 11.16 0.06 -23.53
N LEU A 197 12.48 -0.15 -23.34
CA LEU A 197 13.52 0.85 -23.56
C LEU A 197 14.61 0.23 -24.43
N THR A 198 14.91 0.82 -25.56
CA THR A 198 16.07 0.44 -26.40
C THR A 198 17.36 0.74 -25.64
N ASP A 199 17.39 1.89 -24.99
CA ASP A 199 18.42 2.32 -24.04
C ASP A 199 17.82 3.31 -23.04
N PHE A 200 18.63 3.87 -22.14
CA PHE A 200 18.15 4.80 -21.10
C PHE A 200 18.06 6.27 -21.58
N ARG A 201 18.39 6.57 -22.82
CA ARG A 201 18.36 7.92 -23.41
C ARG A 201 17.12 8.14 -24.27
N HIS A 202 16.55 7.06 -24.80
CA HIS A 202 15.34 7.15 -25.62
C HIS A 202 14.07 7.13 -24.78
N GLN A 203 13.00 7.62 -25.37
CA GLN A 203 11.69 7.66 -24.73
C GLN A 203 11.16 6.24 -24.52
N PRO A 204 10.72 5.87 -23.29
CA PRO A 204 10.11 4.58 -23.02
C PRO A 204 8.79 4.39 -23.78
N VAL A 205 8.62 3.21 -24.35
CA VAL A 205 7.43 2.82 -25.12
C VAL A 205 6.56 1.88 -24.29
N ARG A 206 5.29 2.20 -24.14
CA ARG A 206 4.37 1.38 -23.33
C ARG A 206 4.07 0.06 -24.01
N GLU A 207 4.15 -1.03 -23.25
CA GLU A 207 3.73 -2.38 -23.64
C GLU A 207 2.22 -2.54 -23.46
N ALA A 208 1.45 -2.26 -24.55
CA ALA A 208 0.00 -2.22 -24.47
C ALA A 208 -0.65 -3.60 -24.21
N GLN A 209 0.03 -4.69 -24.55
CA GLN A 209 -0.47 -6.07 -24.46
C GLN A 209 0.13 -6.84 -23.28
N ALA A 210 0.69 -6.13 -22.31
CA ALA A 210 1.17 -6.75 -21.08
C ALA A 210 0.02 -7.31 -20.22
N PRO A 211 0.25 -8.40 -19.48
CA PRO A 211 -0.75 -8.94 -18.57
C PRO A 211 -1.13 -7.91 -17.50
N ALA A 212 -2.37 -7.97 -17.05
CA ALA A 212 -2.86 -7.12 -15.98
C ALA A 212 -2.23 -7.54 -14.65
N VAL A 213 -1.50 -6.63 -14.00
CA VAL A 213 -0.88 -6.85 -12.71
C VAL A 213 -1.62 -6.11 -11.59
N SER A 214 -1.39 -6.52 -10.36
CA SER A 214 -1.97 -5.86 -9.19
C SER A 214 -1.49 -4.41 -9.10
N VAL A 215 -2.37 -3.53 -8.61
CA VAL A 215 -2.01 -2.13 -8.28
C VAL A 215 -0.91 -2.01 -7.22
N MET A 216 -0.67 -3.08 -6.46
CA MET A 216 0.43 -3.16 -5.49
C MET A 216 1.80 -3.40 -6.15
N GLY A 217 1.82 -3.69 -7.45
CA GLY A 217 3.01 -3.99 -8.24
C GLY A 217 3.18 -5.48 -8.54
N ILE A 218 4.38 -5.81 -9.05
CA ILE A 218 4.78 -7.20 -9.36
C ILE A 218 5.61 -7.79 -8.23
N ASN A 219 5.53 -9.11 -8.07
CA ASN A 219 6.38 -9.90 -7.17
C ASN A 219 7.33 -10.82 -7.96
N VAL A 220 7.01 -11.09 -9.22
CA VAL A 220 7.78 -11.97 -10.11
C VAL A 220 7.92 -11.30 -11.46
N LEU A 221 9.16 -11.23 -11.96
CA LEU A 221 9.50 -10.86 -13.33
C LEU A 221 10.77 -11.62 -13.73
N THR A 222 10.60 -12.75 -14.37
CA THR A 222 11.70 -13.61 -14.80
C THR A 222 11.38 -14.24 -16.17
N LEU A 223 12.37 -14.72 -16.87
CA LEU A 223 12.17 -15.53 -18.08
C LEU A 223 11.76 -16.94 -17.71
N SER A 224 10.92 -17.55 -18.53
CA SER A 224 10.62 -18.98 -18.49
C SER A 224 11.85 -19.82 -18.83
N ALA A 225 11.82 -21.10 -18.50
CA ALA A 225 12.95 -22.01 -18.75
C ALA A 225 13.35 -22.09 -20.25
N ASP A 226 12.39 -21.95 -21.16
CA ASP A 226 12.63 -21.89 -22.62
C ASP A 226 13.10 -20.53 -23.11
N GLN A 227 13.21 -19.54 -22.22
CA GLN A 227 13.59 -18.15 -22.48
C GLN A 227 12.76 -17.44 -23.56
N GLN A 228 11.58 -17.95 -23.89
CA GLN A 228 10.70 -17.36 -24.91
C GLN A 228 9.61 -16.49 -24.31
N SER A 229 9.25 -16.74 -23.06
CA SER A 229 8.17 -16.03 -22.36
C SER A 229 8.67 -15.39 -21.08
N TRP A 230 8.03 -14.31 -20.71
CA TRP A 230 8.17 -13.72 -19.39
C TRP A 230 7.16 -14.32 -18.42
N ILE A 231 7.63 -14.75 -17.25
CA ILE A 231 6.77 -15.12 -16.13
C ILE A 231 6.55 -13.84 -15.32
N VAL A 232 5.28 -13.40 -15.27
CA VAL A 232 4.87 -12.17 -14.58
C VAL A 232 3.91 -12.55 -13.47
N GLY A 233 4.33 -12.33 -12.21
CA GLY A 233 3.55 -12.65 -11.03
C GLY A 233 3.21 -11.43 -10.18
N SER A 234 2.01 -11.41 -9.66
CA SER A 234 1.52 -10.36 -8.75
C SER A 234 0.41 -10.92 -7.85
N PHE A 235 -0.17 -10.10 -6.99
CA PHE A 235 -1.39 -10.47 -6.25
C PHE A 235 -2.63 -10.63 -7.14
N ALA A 236 -2.54 -10.31 -8.44
CA ALA A 236 -3.61 -10.57 -9.41
C ALA A 236 -3.53 -11.95 -10.05
N GLY A 237 -2.37 -12.60 -10.01
CA GLY A 237 -2.14 -13.92 -10.59
C GLY A 237 -0.70 -14.09 -11.07
N LEU A 238 -0.45 -15.21 -11.76
CA LEU A 238 0.81 -15.56 -12.41
C LEU A 238 0.54 -15.85 -13.88
N TYR A 239 1.34 -15.24 -14.77
CA TYR A 239 1.10 -15.27 -16.21
C TYR A 239 2.37 -15.60 -16.98
N TYR A 240 2.24 -16.39 -18.06
CA TYR A 240 3.19 -16.44 -19.16
C TYR A 240 2.88 -15.30 -20.13
N TRP A 241 3.88 -14.51 -20.48
CA TRP A 241 3.73 -13.39 -21.41
C TRP A 241 4.75 -13.42 -22.53
N HIS A 242 4.27 -13.68 -23.76
CA HIS A 242 5.07 -13.60 -24.97
C HIS A 242 5.09 -12.17 -25.50
N ARG A 243 6.13 -11.39 -25.17
CA ARG A 243 6.23 -9.99 -25.58
C ARG A 243 6.19 -9.80 -27.11
N GLY A 244 6.78 -10.73 -27.89
CA GLY A 244 6.82 -10.66 -29.36
C GLY A 244 5.43 -10.75 -30.02
N SER A 245 4.55 -11.61 -29.50
CA SER A 245 3.19 -11.77 -30.02
C SER A 245 2.16 -10.96 -29.23
N GLY A 246 2.53 -10.42 -28.08
CA GLY A 246 1.64 -9.72 -27.16
C GLY A 246 0.64 -10.65 -26.43
N LYS A 247 0.78 -11.97 -26.57
CA LYS A 247 -0.14 -12.93 -25.94
C LYS A 247 0.29 -13.21 -24.50
N ALA A 248 -0.68 -13.21 -23.60
CA ALA A 248 -0.47 -13.60 -22.22
C ALA A 248 -1.48 -14.69 -21.80
N TYR A 249 -1.01 -15.65 -21.03
CA TYR A 249 -1.79 -16.81 -20.58
C TYR A 249 -1.61 -16.97 -19.06
N ASP A 250 -2.68 -17.40 -18.40
CA ASP A 250 -2.62 -17.77 -16.99
C ASP A 250 -1.69 -18.99 -16.82
N TYR A 251 -0.80 -18.92 -15.84
CA TYR A 251 0.22 -19.93 -15.59
C TYR A 251 -0.37 -21.33 -15.27
N PHE A 252 -1.46 -21.37 -14.51
CA PHE A 252 -2.04 -22.62 -14.01
C PHE A 252 -3.05 -23.24 -14.98
N THR A 253 -3.83 -22.40 -15.63
CA THR A 253 -4.94 -22.86 -16.49
C THR A 253 -4.63 -22.81 -17.98
N HIS A 254 -3.55 -22.12 -18.37
CA HIS A 254 -3.20 -21.83 -19.77
C HIS A 254 -4.31 -21.10 -20.56
N ALA A 255 -5.32 -20.59 -19.87
CA ALA A 255 -6.34 -19.75 -20.47
C ALA A 255 -5.75 -18.35 -20.80
N PRO A 256 -6.32 -17.61 -21.77
CA PRO A 256 -5.90 -16.23 -22.03
C PRO A 256 -5.96 -15.39 -20.74
N ALA A 257 -4.89 -14.63 -20.47
CA ALA A 257 -4.83 -13.79 -19.29
C ALA A 257 -5.92 -12.70 -19.34
N PRO A 258 -6.55 -12.37 -18.21
CA PRO A 258 -7.55 -11.31 -18.17
C PRO A 258 -6.91 -9.96 -18.50
N THR A 259 -7.61 -9.13 -19.28
CA THR A 259 -7.16 -7.77 -19.62
C THR A 259 -7.22 -6.79 -18.45
N ARG A 260 -7.90 -7.18 -17.35
CA ARG A 260 -8.03 -6.41 -16.11
C ARG A 260 -7.91 -7.34 -14.91
N PRO A 261 -7.24 -6.91 -13.84
CA PRO A 261 -7.23 -7.69 -12.60
C PRO A 261 -8.66 -7.92 -12.11
N ALA A 262 -9.05 -9.17 -11.92
CA ALA A 262 -10.40 -9.52 -11.45
C ALA A 262 -10.64 -9.08 -9.99
N SER A 263 -9.57 -9.09 -9.19
CA SER A 263 -9.57 -8.72 -7.77
C SER A 263 -8.19 -8.18 -7.40
N PRO A 264 -8.08 -7.28 -6.41
CA PRO A 264 -6.79 -6.88 -5.87
C PRO A 264 -6.00 -8.07 -5.26
N PHE A 265 -6.70 -9.14 -4.85
CA PHE A 265 -6.14 -10.41 -4.40
C PHE A 265 -6.91 -11.54 -5.10
N GLY A 266 -6.36 -12.03 -6.22
CA GLY A 266 -6.89 -13.19 -6.92
C GLY A 266 -6.74 -14.48 -6.10
N GLN A 267 -7.47 -15.52 -6.45
CA GLN A 267 -7.32 -16.87 -5.84
C GLN A 267 -5.90 -17.42 -6.05
N THR A 268 -5.26 -17.01 -7.14
CA THR A 268 -3.90 -17.36 -7.53
C THR A 268 -2.92 -16.23 -7.27
N ALA A 269 -3.18 -15.40 -6.25
CA ALA A 269 -2.24 -14.34 -5.84
C ALA A 269 -0.87 -14.93 -5.50
N VAL A 270 0.18 -14.43 -6.13
CA VAL A 270 1.55 -14.97 -6.04
C VAL A 270 2.44 -13.98 -5.30
N SER A 271 3.21 -14.49 -4.35
CA SER A 271 4.21 -13.76 -3.59
C SER A 271 5.66 -14.06 -4.02
N GLY A 272 5.89 -15.16 -4.74
CA GLY A 272 7.22 -15.54 -5.24
C GLY A 272 7.17 -16.67 -6.24
N PHE A 273 8.27 -16.81 -6.98
CA PHE A 273 8.49 -17.85 -7.98
C PHE A 273 10.00 -18.15 -8.07
N SER A 274 10.36 -19.39 -8.27
CA SER A 274 11.73 -19.80 -8.61
C SER A 274 11.71 -21.04 -9.50
N SER A 275 12.62 -21.09 -10.46
CA SER A 275 12.92 -22.26 -11.31
C SER A 275 14.28 -22.88 -10.98
N ASP A 276 14.94 -22.45 -9.90
CA ASP A 276 16.33 -22.83 -9.58
C ASP A 276 16.46 -24.27 -9.04
N PHE A 277 15.36 -24.93 -8.73
CA PHE A 277 15.33 -26.24 -8.06
C PHE A 277 14.94 -27.40 -8.98
N GLY A 278 14.97 -27.21 -10.28
CA GLY A 278 14.60 -28.20 -11.28
C GLY A 278 13.14 -28.08 -11.73
N ASP A 279 12.21 -28.04 -10.79
CA ASP A 279 10.79 -27.74 -11.03
C ASP A 279 10.47 -26.30 -10.65
N ASP A 280 9.46 -25.77 -11.32
CA ASP A 280 8.93 -24.44 -10.99
C ASP A 280 8.27 -24.44 -9.60
N ILE A 281 8.76 -23.60 -8.71
CA ILE A 281 8.23 -23.41 -7.38
C ILE A 281 7.45 -22.11 -7.33
N VAL A 282 6.14 -22.22 -7.17
CA VAL A 282 5.24 -21.08 -6.98
C VAL A 282 4.90 -20.93 -5.50
N CYS A 283 5.14 -19.75 -4.97
CA CYS A 283 4.74 -19.37 -3.62
C CYS A 283 3.47 -18.50 -3.71
N THR A 284 2.34 -19.05 -3.27
CA THR A 284 1.07 -18.32 -3.23
C THR A 284 1.01 -17.41 -2.01
N TYR A 285 0.22 -16.35 -2.10
CA TYR A 285 0.11 -15.35 -1.01
C TYR A 285 -0.55 -15.95 0.25
N ASP A 286 -1.62 -16.72 0.07
CA ASP A 286 -2.41 -17.23 1.21
C ASP A 286 -1.83 -18.53 1.81
N HIS A 287 -1.15 -19.37 1.00
CA HIS A 287 -0.75 -20.72 1.43
C HIS A 287 0.75 -20.98 1.34
N GLY A 288 1.54 -20.02 0.81
CA GLY A 288 2.97 -20.21 0.59
C GLY A 288 3.24 -21.29 -0.45
N THR A 289 4.19 -22.20 -0.19
CA THR A 289 4.49 -23.35 -1.03
C THR A 289 4.75 -24.60 -0.18
N ASN A 290 4.32 -25.77 -0.70
CA ASN A 290 4.63 -27.07 -0.12
C ASN A 290 5.91 -27.70 -0.73
N ALA A 291 6.42 -27.11 -1.82
CA ALA A 291 7.59 -27.65 -2.53
C ALA A 291 8.89 -27.45 -1.74
N LEU A 292 8.97 -26.40 -0.91
CA LEU A 292 10.12 -26.14 -0.06
C LEU A 292 9.72 -26.22 1.42
N ARG A 293 10.48 -27.00 2.18
CA ARG A 293 10.28 -27.09 3.62
C ARG A 293 10.91 -25.87 4.30
N GLN A 294 10.12 -25.15 5.06
CA GLN A 294 10.63 -24.01 5.84
C GLN A 294 11.61 -24.52 6.91
N PRO A 295 12.84 -23.99 6.98
CA PRO A 295 13.78 -24.33 8.04
C PRO A 295 13.23 -24.04 9.44
N CYS A 296 13.49 -24.93 10.41
CA CYS A 296 12.95 -24.79 11.78
C CYS A 296 13.33 -23.47 12.46
N TRP A 297 14.52 -22.93 12.19
CA TRP A 297 14.94 -21.65 12.75
C TRP A 297 14.15 -20.49 12.18
N MET A 298 13.79 -20.51 10.89
CA MET A 298 12.98 -19.50 10.25
C MET A 298 11.53 -19.54 10.75
N ALA A 299 10.97 -20.73 10.99
CA ALA A 299 9.63 -20.88 11.57
C ALA A 299 9.50 -20.30 12.99
N ARG A 300 10.63 -20.13 13.70
CA ARG A 300 10.68 -19.58 15.06
C ARG A 300 10.97 -18.08 15.10
N LEU A 301 11.22 -17.43 13.95
CA LEU A 301 11.47 -15.99 13.93
C LEU A 301 10.20 -15.24 14.38
N PRO A 302 10.35 -14.26 15.30
CA PRO A 302 9.21 -13.46 15.72
C PRO A 302 8.78 -12.52 14.59
N ILE A 303 7.49 -12.31 14.45
CA ILE A 303 6.95 -11.24 13.63
C ILE A 303 7.24 -9.87 14.27
N SER A 304 7.59 -8.87 13.50
CA SER A 304 7.78 -7.52 14.04
C SER A 304 6.44 -6.94 14.53
N LEU A 305 6.49 -6.14 15.60
CA LEU A 305 5.28 -5.47 16.10
C LEU A 305 4.63 -4.57 15.05
N TRP A 306 5.45 -3.93 14.21
CA TRP A 306 4.95 -3.12 13.09
C TRP A 306 4.15 -3.96 12.09
N GLN A 307 4.68 -5.11 11.69
CA GLN A 307 3.98 -6.01 10.77
C GLN A 307 2.70 -6.56 11.40
N LEU A 308 2.75 -6.95 12.67
CA LEU A 308 1.56 -7.41 13.40
C LEU A 308 0.48 -6.32 13.45
N ALA A 309 0.85 -5.09 13.79
CA ALA A 309 -0.07 -3.96 13.84
C ALA A 309 -0.69 -3.69 12.46
N LEU A 310 0.10 -3.78 11.39
CA LEU A 310 -0.38 -3.64 10.02
C LEU A 310 -1.38 -4.74 9.65
N GLU A 311 -1.11 -6.00 9.99
CA GLU A 311 -2.01 -7.13 9.72
C GLU A 311 -3.34 -6.99 10.48
N VAL A 312 -3.30 -6.54 11.73
CA VAL A 312 -4.50 -6.23 12.53
C VAL A 312 -5.26 -5.06 11.93
N HIS A 313 -4.57 -3.94 11.67
CA HIS A 313 -5.18 -2.72 11.13
C HIS A 313 -5.85 -2.95 9.78
N THR A 314 -5.24 -3.76 8.93
CA THR A 314 -5.77 -4.07 7.60
C THR A 314 -6.78 -5.21 7.59
N GLY A 315 -7.01 -5.90 8.72
CA GLY A 315 -7.94 -7.03 8.84
C GLY A 315 -7.43 -8.34 8.24
N ARG A 316 -6.20 -8.37 7.72
CA ARG A 316 -5.63 -9.56 7.05
C ARG A 316 -5.34 -10.71 8.00
N ILE A 317 -5.03 -10.41 9.27
CA ILE A 317 -4.76 -11.41 10.30
C ILE A 317 -5.98 -12.32 10.59
N TYR A 318 -7.20 -11.85 10.28
CA TYR A 318 -8.43 -12.57 10.59
C TYR A 318 -8.75 -13.62 9.51
N THR A 319 -7.85 -14.55 9.26
CA THR A 319 -7.97 -15.58 8.21
C THR A 319 -9.20 -16.47 8.40
N PHE A 320 -9.65 -16.68 9.63
CA PHE A 320 -10.85 -17.43 9.97
C PHE A 320 -12.16 -16.84 9.42
N LEU A 321 -12.15 -15.53 9.05
CA LEU A 321 -13.28 -14.88 8.41
C LEU A 321 -13.39 -15.19 6.90
N GLY A 322 -12.41 -15.90 6.32
CA GLY A 322 -12.38 -16.18 4.89
C GLY A 322 -12.51 -14.90 4.04
N PRO A 323 -13.34 -14.90 2.98
CA PRO A 323 -13.51 -13.71 2.13
C PRO A 323 -14.08 -12.49 2.85
N ILE A 324 -14.81 -12.67 3.96
CA ILE A 324 -15.42 -11.58 4.74
C ILE A 324 -14.35 -10.67 5.32
N ARG A 325 -13.13 -11.16 5.57
CA ARG A 325 -12.00 -10.32 6.02
C ARG A 325 -11.74 -9.11 5.10
N LEU A 326 -12.05 -9.21 3.80
CA LEU A 326 -11.84 -8.12 2.84
C LEU A 326 -12.79 -6.93 3.08
N ILE A 327 -13.99 -7.20 3.58
CA ILE A 327 -15.00 -6.18 3.86
C ILE A 327 -15.13 -5.84 5.35
N TYR A 328 -14.41 -6.54 6.21
CA TYR A 328 -14.41 -6.28 7.66
C TYR A 328 -14.08 -4.83 7.99
N ILE A 329 -13.00 -4.29 7.41
CA ILE A 329 -12.57 -2.91 7.66
C ILE A 329 -13.60 -1.90 7.14
N PHE A 330 -14.29 -2.23 6.04
CA PHE A 330 -15.40 -1.40 5.54
C PHE A 330 -16.48 -1.22 6.62
N PHE A 331 -16.96 -2.30 7.22
CA PHE A 331 -17.95 -2.23 8.28
C PHE A 331 -17.41 -1.58 9.56
N ALA A 332 -16.17 -1.84 9.93
CA ALA A 332 -15.53 -1.19 11.08
C ALA A 332 -15.43 0.34 10.88
N SER A 333 -15.07 0.79 9.67
CA SER A 333 -15.03 2.22 9.34
C SER A 333 -16.42 2.84 9.37
N LEU A 334 -17.43 2.16 8.81
CA LEU A 334 -18.82 2.64 8.84
C LEU A 334 -19.32 2.78 10.28
N LEU A 335 -19.07 1.76 11.12
CA LEU A 335 -19.42 1.80 12.54
C LEU A 335 -18.73 2.97 13.26
N THR A 336 -17.45 3.19 12.96
CA THR A 336 -16.69 4.33 13.52
C THR A 336 -17.34 5.66 13.14
N LEU A 337 -17.73 5.85 11.87
CA LEU A 337 -18.41 7.07 11.42
C LEU A 337 -19.75 7.25 12.15
N VAL A 338 -20.53 6.19 12.34
CA VAL A 338 -21.79 6.22 13.10
C VAL A 338 -21.55 6.62 14.56
N ILE A 339 -20.50 6.08 15.20
CA ILE A 339 -20.12 6.44 16.58
C ILE A 339 -19.74 7.92 16.67
N LEU A 340 -18.90 8.40 15.75
CA LEU A 340 -18.49 9.82 15.70
C LEU A 340 -19.70 10.74 15.49
N TRP A 341 -20.60 10.37 14.59
CA TRP A 341 -21.86 11.10 14.35
C TRP A 341 -22.76 11.11 15.58
N SER A 342 -22.95 9.96 16.24
CA SER A 342 -23.77 9.86 17.44
C SER A 342 -23.23 10.72 18.58
N GLY A 343 -21.91 10.72 18.79
CA GLY A 343 -21.25 11.58 19.76
C GLY A 343 -21.49 13.08 19.50
N TRP A 344 -21.48 13.49 18.22
CA TRP A 344 -21.81 14.85 17.82
C TRP A 344 -23.25 15.23 18.10
N THR A 345 -24.21 14.37 17.74
CA THR A 345 -25.67 14.66 17.85
C THR A 345 -26.18 14.69 19.29
N ILE A 346 -25.75 13.77 20.15
CA ILE A 346 -26.12 13.73 21.58
C ILE A 346 -25.77 15.06 22.24
N ARG A 347 -24.72 15.67 21.83
CA ARG A 347 -24.21 16.90 22.36
C ARG A 347 -24.95 18.14 21.90
N LYS A 348 -25.34 18.24 20.62
CA LYS A 348 -26.20 19.35 20.14
C LYS A 348 -27.47 19.44 20.96
N ARG A 349 -28.08 18.29 21.32
CA ARG A 349 -29.25 18.25 22.17
C ARG A 349 -29.02 18.84 23.57
N LYS A 350 -27.86 18.58 24.20
CA LYS A 350 -27.52 19.14 25.52
C LYS A 350 -27.26 20.63 25.50
N GLN A 351 -26.71 21.20 24.42
CA GLN A 351 -26.57 22.65 24.25
C GLN A 351 -27.89 23.33 24.03
N GLY A 352 -28.73 22.85 23.10
CA GLY A 352 -30.05 23.43 22.85
C GLY A 352 -30.98 23.39 24.08
N THR A 353 -30.85 22.41 24.97
CA THR A 353 -31.60 22.38 26.23
C THR A 353 -31.09 23.40 27.24
N LYS A 354 -29.78 23.72 27.25
CA LYS A 354 -29.25 24.77 28.11
C LYS A 354 -29.62 26.19 27.63
N ASP A 355 -29.63 26.38 26.30
CA ASP A 355 -30.00 27.68 25.70
C ASP A 355 -31.52 27.98 25.77
N MET A 356 -32.36 26.96 26.02
CA MET A 356 -33.79 27.11 26.28
C MET A 356 -34.15 27.31 27.76
N LEU A 357 -33.22 27.06 28.68
CA LEU A 357 -33.41 27.18 30.13
C LEU A 357 -32.63 28.33 30.77
N GLY A 358 -31.90 29.10 29.98
CA GLY A 358 -31.21 30.36 30.36
C GLY A 358 -31.80 31.54 29.64
#